data_391324b094e8bb8c9c00e3b0c13b9009
#
_entry.id   391324b094e8bb8c9c00e3b0c13b9009
#
_cell.length_a   1.000
_cell.length_b   1.000
_cell.length_c   1.000
_cell.angle_alpha   90.00
_cell.angle_beta   90.00
_cell.angle_gamma   90.00
#
_symmetry.space_group_name_H-M   'P 1'
#
loop_
_entity.id
_entity.type
_entity.pdbx_description
1 polymer ?
#
loop_
_entity_poly.entity_id
_entity_poly.type
_entity_poly.pdbx_seq_one_letter_code
_entity_poly.pdbx_strand_id
1 'polypeptide(L)'
;MRFRPLWLSKMKNLLVEQLTAVAEVKQAASYQQKQKACILTGLGGSSKPVFCVALDKILGEKGSLAFIVASREEIRAYRRELNYFYPDLPMQELYPINLPRVQADTQSLEVQAGRAAALRFLQGEERGIVFITAEALQQKQFVPRSFNKHLLVKLGEEREQQDIIASLVTLGYERTAQVDAIGQFSLRGDILDVF
;
A
#
# COMPACT_ATOMS: atom_id res chain seq x y z
N MET A 1 -6.75 -11.17 21.45
CA MET A 1 -8.04 -10.55 21.12
C MET A 1 -8.13 -9.20 21.83
N ARG A 2 -7.95 -8.07 21.14
CA ARG A 2 -8.08 -6.73 21.78
C ARG A 2 -9.56 -6.31 21.68
N PHE A 3 -10.24 -6.26 22.81
CA PHE A 3 -11.57 -5.66 22.91
C PHE A 3 -11.51 -4.19 22.50
N ARG A 4 -12.07 -3.84 21.37
CA ARG A 4 -12.27 -2.43 20.99
C ARG A 4 -13.67 -2.02 21.43
N PRO A 5 -13.81 -1.00 22.28
CA PRO A 5 -15.12 -0.56 22.71
C PRO A 5 -15.88 0.07 21.52
N LEU A 6 -17.12 -0.34 21.33
CA LEU A 6 -18.04 0.11 20.25
C LEU A 6 -18.18 1.64 20.16
N TRP A 7 -18.07 2.35 21.27
CA TRP A 7 -18.13 3.81 21.29
C TRP A 7 -16.93 4.48 20.58
N LEU A 8 -15.76 3.85 20.57
CA LEU A 8 -14.55 4.36 19.91
C LEU A 8 -14.74 4.35 18.37
N SER A 9 -15.38 3.31 17.84
CA SER A 9 -15.72 3.22 16.41
C SER A 9 -16.73 4.30 16.01
N LYS A 10 -17.75 4.55 16.84
CA LYS A 10 -18.72 5.63 16.62
C LYS A 10 -18.10 7.02 16.60
N MET A 11 -17.20 7.32 17.54
CA MET A 11 -16.50 8.61 17.59
C MET A 11 -15.61 8.85 16.36
N LYS A 12 -14.95 7.82 15.84
CA LYS A 12 -14.09 7.92 14.66
C LYS A 12 -14.86 8.28 13.42
N ASN A 13 -15.98 7.60 13.20
CA ASN A 13 -16.87 7.92 12.08
C ASN A 13 -17.41 9.35 12.18
N LEU A 14 -17.77 9.80 13.38
CA LEU A 14 -18.27 11.15 13.62
C LEU A 14 -17.25 12.22 13.24
N LEU A 15 -15.97 12.04 13.57
CA LEU A 15 -14.90 12.99 13.22
C LEU A 15 -14.77 13.16 11.70
N VAL A 16 -14.73 12.06 10.96
CA VAL A 16 -14.65 12.14 9.49
C VAL A 16 -15.95 12.72 8.91
N GLU A 17 -17.10 12.35 9.43
CA GLU A 17 -18.38 12.91 8.99
C GLU A 17 -18.44 14.43 9.20
N GLN A 18 -17.99 14.91 10.33
CA GLN A 18 -17.89 16.35 10.59
C GLN A 18 -16.90 17.03 9.64
N LEU A 19 -15.74 16.42 9.39
CA LEU A 19 -14.76 16.97 8.45
C LEU A 19 -15.29 16.96 7.01
N THR A 20 -16.03 15.94 6.58
CA THR A 20 -16.63 15.92 5.25
C THR A 20 -17.72 16.97 5.09
N ALA A 21 -18.28 17.51 6.19
CA ALA A 21 -19.23 18.61 6.17
C ALA A 21 -18.57 19.99 6.00
N VAL A 22 -17.27 20.11 6.32
CA VAL A 22 -16.51 21.36 6.26
C VAL A 22 -16.41 21.89 4.82
N ALA A 23 -16.69 23.17 4.64
CA ALA A 23 -16.75 23.79 3.32
C ALA A 23 -15.43 23.70 2.55
N GLU A 24 -14.31 23.92 3.23
CA GLU A 24 -12.96 23.87 2.66
C GLU A 24 -12.59 22.45 2.18
N VAL A 25 -13.03 21.41 2.89
CA VAL A 25 -12.81 20.02 2.49
C VAL A 25 -13.61 19.69 1.23
N LYS A 26 -14.88 20.12 1.16
CA LYS A 26 -15.71 19.98 -0.03
C LYS A 26 -15.15 20.75 -1.21
N GLN A 27 -14.62 21.94 -0.97
CA GLN A 27 -13.99 22.74 -2.01
C GLN A 27 -12.73 22.05 -2.55
N ALA A 28 -11.89 21.51 -1.68
CA ALA A 28 -10.71 20.75 -2.09
C ALA A 28 -11.08 19.52 -2.94
N ALA A 29 -12.11 18.77 -2.53
CA ALA A 29 -12.64 17.65 -3.30
C ALA A 29 -13.14 18.11 -4.69
N SER A 30 -13.85 19.23 -4.76
CA SER A 30 -14.33 19.81 -6.04
C SER A 30 -13.16 20.21 -6.97
N TYR A 31 -12.07 20.74 -6.43
CA TYR A 31 -10.87 21.04 -7.24
C TYR A 31 -10.24 19.75 -7.77
N GLN A 32 -10.12 18.72 -6.93
CA GLN A 32 -9.60 17.44 -7.35
C GLN A 32 -10.42 16.80 -8.47
N GLN A 33 -11.74 16.79 -8.36
CA GLN A 33 -12.64 16.27 -9.40
C GLN A 33 -12.50 17.02 -10.73
N LYS A 34 -12.18 18.32 -10.67
CA LYS A 34 -11.92 19.16 -11.86
C LYS A 34 -10.46 19.11 -12.32
N GLN A 35 -9.65 18.20 -11.76
CA GLN A 35 -8.21 18.07 -12.01
C GLN A 35 -7.44 19.39 -11.79
N LYS A 36 -7.87 20.19 -10.82
CA LYS A 36 -7.22 21.45 -10.45
C LYS A 36 -6.40 21.29 -9.19
N ALA A 37 -5.26 21.97 -9.13
CA ALA A 37 -4.47 22.05 -7.92
C ALA A 37 -5.07 23.08 -6.95
N CYS A 38 -4.93 22.79 -5.65
CA CYS A 38 -5.25 23.73 -4.58
C CYS A 38 -4.16 23.68 -3.49
N ILE A 39 -4.00 24.79 -2.78
CA ILE A 39 -3.10 24.89 -1.64
C ILE A 39 -3.96 24.98 -0.38
N LEU A 40 -3.66 24.09 0.57
CA LEU A 40 -4.32 24.05 1.87
C LEU A 40 -3.33 24.54 2.93
N THR A 41 -3.75 25.48 3.75
CA THR A 41 -2.96 26.02 4.85
C THR A 41 -3.62 25.74 6.19
N GLY A 42 -2.85 25.82 7.28
CA GLY A 42 -3.38 25.59 8.63
C GLY A 42 -3.48 24.13 9.06
N LEU A 43 -3.10 23.16 8.21
CA LEU A 43 -3.05 21.76 8.59
C LEU A 43 -1.75 21.45 9.34
N GLY A 44 -1.84 21.20 10.65
CA GLY A 44 -0.73 20.82 11.51
C GLY A 44 -0.87 19.39 12.05
N GLY A 45 0.25 18.69 12.27
CA GLY A 45 0.27 17.37 12.90
C GLY A 45 -0.69 16.36 12.25
N SER A 46 -1.52 15.74 13.09
CA SER A 46 -2.49 14.71 12.72
C SER A 46 -3.62 15.18 11.80
N SER A 47 -3.82 16.49 11.65
CA SER A 47 -4.89 17.00 10.78
C SER A 47 -4.64 16.69 9.30
N LYS A 48 -3.37 16.58 8.88
CA LYS A 48 -3.02 16.24 7.49
C LYS A 48 -3.52 14.85 7.06
N PRO A 49 -3.15 13.75 7.74
CA PRO A 49 -3.63 12.43 7.34
C PRO A 49 -5.14 12.25 7.53
N VAL A 50 -5.72 12.87 8.55
CA VAL A 50 -7.19 12.80 8.77
C VAL A 50 -7.94 13.56 7.68
N PHE A 51 -7.43 14.70 7.22
CA PHE A 51 -7.95 15.41 6.06
C PHE A 51 -7.93 14.53 4.80
N CYS A 52 -6.85 13.78 4.55
CA CYS A 52 -6.76 12.87 3.42
C CYS A 52 -7.85 11.79 3.45
N VAL A 53 -8.16 11.25 4.65
CA VAL A 53 -9.27 10.28 4.81
C VAL A 53 -10.63 10.92 4.54
N ALA A 54 -10.84 12.16 5.00
CA ALA A 54 -12.09 12.88 4.72
C ALA A 54 -12.24 13.19 3.23
N LEU A 55 -11.15 13.58 2.57
CA LEU A 55 -11.12 13.81 1.13
C LEU A 55 -11.43 12.53 0.34
N ASP A 56 -10.78 11.42 0.67
CA ASP A 56 -11.04 10.11 0.08
C ASP A 56 -12.53 9.71 0.22
N LYS A 57 -13.11 9.94 1.41
CA LYS A 57 -14.52 9.64 1.65
C LYS A 57 -15.48 10.49 0.80
N ILE A 58 -15.16 11.77 0.58
CA ILE A 58 -15.98 12.66 -0.28
C ILE A 58 -15.85 12.27 -1.74
N LEU A 59 -14.64 11.98 -2.20
CA LEU A 59 -14.38 11.63 -3.59
C LEU A 59 -15.12 10.34 -3.97
N GLY A 60 -15.27 9.41 -3.02
CA GLY A 60 -16.17 8.25 -3.15
C GLY A 60 -15.89 7.31 -4.31
N GLU A 61 -14.91 7.63 -5.14
CA GLU A 61 -14.60 6.96 -6.39
C GLU A 61 -13.67 5.78 -6.17
N LYS A 62 -13.50 4.97 -7.20
CA LYS A 62 -12.53 3.89 -7.24
C LYS A 62 -11.13 4.48 -7.31
N GLY A 63 -10.19 3.81 -6.66
CA GLY A 63 -8.77 4.15 -6.69
C GLY A 63 -8.22 4.58 -5.35
N SER A 64 -6.90 4.73 -5.32
CA SER A 64 -6.15 5.07 -4.12
C SER A 64 -5.66 6.51 -4.13
N LEU A 65 -5.52 7.07 -2.93
CA LEU A 65 -4.96 8.39 -2.71
C LEU A 65 -3.44 8.29 -2.55
N ALA A 66 -2.66 8.98 -3.38
CA ALA A 66 -1.23 9.13 -3.20
C ALA A 66 -0.94 10.29 -2.24
N PHE A 67 -0.31 9.98 -1.10
CA PHE A 67 0.09 10.96 -0.11
C PHE A 67 1.61 11.13 -0.11
N ILE A 68 2.09 12.20 -0.73
CA ILE A 68 3.52 12.48 -0.86
C ILE A 68 4.01 13.21 0.38
N VAL A 69 5.08 12.69 0.99
CA VAL A 69 5.69 13.19 2.21
C VAL A 69 7.20 13.39 2.06
N ALA A 70 7.80 14.16 2.96
CA ALA A 70 9.23 14.43 2.90
C ALA A 70 10.08 13.24 3.33
N SER A 71 9.64 12.46 4.34
CA SER A 71 10.47 11.43 4.96
C SER A 71 9.70 10.17 5.37
N ARG A 72 10.47 9.10 5.64
CA ARG A 72 9.93 7.84 6.20
C ARG A 72 9.39 8.01 7.62
N GLU A 73 9.96 8.92 8.38
CA GLU A 73 9.52 9.25 9.74
C GLU A 73 8.10 9.82 9.72
N GLU A 74 7.80 10.69 8.76
CA GLU A 74 6.44 11.20 8.57
C GLU A 74 5.46 10.07 8.20
N ILE A 75 5.85 9.15 7.30
CA ILE A 75 5.01 7.98 6.97
C ILE A 75 4.69 7.18 8.23
N ARG A 76 5.71 6.86 9.03
CA ARG A 76 5.52 6.10 10.28
C ARG A 76 4.59 6.81 11.27
N ALA A 77 4.73 8.12 11.40
CA ALA A 77 3.86 8.92 12.27
C ALA A 77 2.41 8.89 11.78
N TYR A 78 2.16 9.24 10.53
CA TYR A 78 0.82 9.30 9.95
C TYR A 78 0.14 7.93 9.89
N ARG A 79 0.89 6.89 9.54
CA ARG A 79 0.38 5.53 9.51
C ARG A 79 -0.04 5.03 10.89
N ARG A 80 0.75 5.32 11.94
CA ARG A 80 0.40 4.98 13.32
C ARG A 80 -0.88 5.66 13.75
N GLU A 81 -1.04 6.94 13.43
CA GLU A 81 -2.24 7.71 13.72
C GLU A 81 -3.46 7.19 12.97
N LEU A 82 -3.32 6.97 11.66
CA LEU A 82 -4.39 6.41 10.85
C LEU A 82 -4.77 4.99 11.28
N ASN A 83 -3.82 4.12 11.59
CA ASN A 83 -4.09 2.79 12.15
C ASN A 83 -4.86 2.84 13.46
N TYR A 84 -4.61 3.87 14.27
CA TYR A 84 -5.37 4.06 15.50
C TYR A 84 -6.83 4.44 15.22
N PHE A 85 -7.06 5.37 14.31
CA PHE A 85 -8.40 5.86 13.97
C PHE A 85 -9.12 5.00 12.93
N TYR A 86 -8.43 4.50 11.92
CA TYR A 86 -8.97 3.78 10.76
C TYR A 86 -8.18 2.50 10.50
N PRO A 87 -8.27 1.49 11.38
CA PRO A 87 -7.46 0.28 11.30
C PRO A 87 -7.73 -0.58 10.07
N ASP A 88 -8.90 -0.45 9.49
CA ASP A 88 -9.32 -1.22 8.31
C ASP A 88 -9.04 -0.46 6.99
N LEU A 89 -8.42 0.73 7.07
CA LEU A 89 -8.02 1.50 5.90
C LEU A 89 -6.79 0.84 5.26
N PRO A 90 -6.87 0.38 4.01
CA PRO A 90 -5.71 -0.15 3.32
C PRO A 90 -4.64 0.92 3.13
N MET A 91 -3.42 0.62 3.53
CA MET A 91 -2.30 1.55 3.42
C MET A 91 -1.07 0.84 2.88
N GLN A 92 -0.47 1.40 1.84
CA GLN A 92 0.78 0.96 1.25
C GLN A 92 1.85 2.04 1.36
N GLU A 93 3.10 1.66 1.19
CA GLU A 93 4.25 2.56 1.32
C GLU A 93 5.20 2.37 0.13
N LEU A 94 5.52 3.46 -0.55
CA LEU A 94 6.52 3.49 -1.60
C LEU A 94 7.79 4.18 -1.08
N TYR A 95 8.76 3.37 -0.68
CA TYR A 95 10.06 3.85 -0.22
C TYR A 95 11.08 3.95 -1.34
N PRO A 96 12.12 4.81 -1.19
CA PRO A 96 13.23 4.83 -2.10
C PRO A 96 14.07 3.54 -1.98
N ILE A 97 14.64 3.12 -3.10
CA ILE A 97 15.66 2.07 -3.11
C ILE A 97 16.98 2.72 -2.70
N ASN A 98 17.39 2.50 -1.48
CA ASN A 98 18.74 2.84 -1.07
C ASN A 98 19.63 1.65 -1.45
N LEU A 99 20.40 1.79 -2.53
CA LEU A 99 21.43 0.84 -2.90
C LEU A 99 22.71 1.21 -2.12
N PRO A 100 23.02 0.58 -0.98
CA PRO A 100 24.37 0.64 -0.45
C PRO A 100 25.28 -0.08 -1.44
N ARG A 101 26.40 0.52 -1.81
CA ARG A 101 27.28 0.05 -2.88
C ARG A 101 27.90 -1.33 -2.65
N VAL A 102 27.69 -2.03 -1.54
CA VAL A 102 28.48 -3.20 -1.14
C VAL A 102 27.72 -4.42 -0.55
N GLN A 103 26.44 -4.35 -0.20
CA GLN A 103 25.69 -5.51 0.36
C GLN A 103 24.24 -5.52 -0.10
N ALA A 104 24.02 -5.95 -1.34
CA ALA A 104 22.76 -5.69 -2.04
C ALA A 104 21.69 -6.80 -1.95
N ASP A 105 21.98 -8.02 -1.43
CA ASP A 105 21.17 -9.14 -1.92
C ASP A 105 19.88 -9.45 -1.13
N THR A 106 19.82 -9.27 0.17
CA THR A 106 18.58 -9.64 0.92
C THR A 106 17.68 -8.46 1.30
N GLN A 107 18.24 -7.34 1.73
CA GLN A 107 17.44 -6.15 2.03
C GLN A 107 16.81 -5.51 0.78
N SER A 108 17.36 -5.77 -0.40
CA SER A 108 16.84 -5.24 -1.66
C SER A 108 15.54 -5.91 -2.09
N LEU A 109 15.34 -7.19 -1.82
CA LEU A 109 14.15 -7.95 -2.24
C LEU A 109 12.89 -7.53 -1.48
N GLU A 110 12.97 -7.35 -0.16
CA GLU A 110 11.84 -6.85 0.64
C GLU A 110 11.41 -5.44 0.20
N VAL A 111 12.38 -4.54 -0.02
CA VAL A 111 12.09 -3.19 -0.50
C VAL A 111 11.49 -3.23 -1.90
N GLN A 112 11.99 -4.08 -2.80
CA GLN A 112 11.45 -4.25 -4.15
C GLN A 112 10.04 -4.82 -4.11
N ALA A 113 9.78 -5.85 -3.29
CA ALA A 113 8.46 -6.44 -3.10
C ALA A 113 7.46 -5.41 -2.54
N GLY A 114 7.85 -4.63 -1.53
CA GLY A 114 7.03 -3.55 -0.99
C GLY A 114 6.71 -2.47 -2.03
N ARG A 115 7.69 -2.08 -2.85
CA ARG A 115 7.48 -1.14 -3.97
C ARG A 115 6.53 -1.70 -5.03
N ALA A 116 6.71 -2.97 -5.40
CA ALA A 116 5.82 -3.63 -6.34
C ALA A 116 4.38 -3.68 -5.82
N ALA A 117 4.20 -4.01 -4.54
CA ALA A 117 2.89 -4.01 -3.88
C ALA A 117 2.24 -2.62 -3.88
N ALA A 118 2.99 -1.57 -3.54
CA ALA A 118 2.50 -0.19 -3.55
C ALA A 118 2.12 0.29 -4.96
N LEU A 119 2.93 -0.02 -5.96
CA LEU A 119 2.64 0.34 -7.36
C LEU A 119 1.45 -0.43 -7.92
N ARG A 120 1.33 -1.73 -7.58
CA ARG A 120 0.16 -2.53 -7.95
C ARG A 120 -1.11 -1.99 -7.31
N PHE A 121 -1.04 -1.60 -6.04
CA PHE A 121 -2.17 -1.00 -5.32
C PHE A 121 -2.64 0.31 -5.98
N LEU A 122 -1.70 1.17 -6.43
CA LEU A 122 -2.01 2.40 -7.18
C LEU A 122 -2.69 2.15 -8.52
N GLN A 123 -2.46 1.00 -9.15
CA GLN A 123 -3.07 0.62 -10.44
C GLN A 123 -4.38 -0.14 -10.27
N GLY A 124 -4.64 -0.64 -9.06
CA GLY A 124 -5.86 -1.38 -8.74
C GLY A 124 -7.07 -0.46 -8.52
N GLU A 125 -8.23 -1.10 -8.39
CA GLU A 125 -9.48 -0.43 -8.01
C GLU A 125 -9.67 -0.34 -6.49
N GLU A 126 -8.70 -0.84 -5.72
CA GLU A 126 -8.75 -0.85 -4.26
C GLU A 126 -8.64 0.58 -3.71
N ARG A 127 -9.51 0.88 -2.74
CA ARG A 127 -9.47 2.18 -2.06
C ARG A 127 -8.51 2.15 -0.90
N GLY A 128 -7.74 3.23 -0.74
CA GLY A 128 -6.83 3.38 0.38
C GLY A 128 -5.81 4.49 0.15
N ILE A 129 -4.77 4.47 0.96
CA ILE A 129 -3.71 5.48 0.90
C ILE A 129 -2.39 4.81 0.55
N VAL A 130 -1.69 5.39 -0.42
CA VAL A 130 -0.28 5.07 -0.70
C VAL A 130 0.58 6.23 -0.24
N PHE A 131 1.37 6.02 0.78
CA PHE A 131 2.39 6.97 1.21
C PHE A 131 3.61 6.87 0.31
N ILE A 132 4.06 8.00 -0.21
CA ILE A 132 5.20 8.08 -1.13
C ILE A 132 6.18 9.11 -0.59
N THR A 133 7.45 8.74 -0.42
CA THR A 133 8.47 9.77 -0.15
C THR A 133 8.81 10.52 -1.42
N ALA A 134 9.12 11.81 -1.31
CA ALA A 134 9.54 12.62 -2.45
C ALA A 134 10.75 12.02 -3.18
N GLU A 135 11.67 11.40 -2.45
CA GLU A 135 12.83 10.68 -3.00
C GLU A 135 12.39 9.45 -3.82
N ALA A 136 11.44 8.64 -3.30
CA ALA A 136 10.94 7.48 -4.02
C ALA A 136 10.24 7.86 -5.33
N LEU A 137 9.55 9.01 -5.35
CA LEU A 137 8.86 9.50 -6.53
C LEU A 137 9.85 9.88 -7.67
N GLN A 138 11.06 10.32 -7.33
CA GLN A 138 12.10 10.70 -8.30
C GLN A 138 12.82 9.48 -8.90
N GLN A 139 12.71 8.31 -8.29
CA GLN A 139 13.35 7.10 -8.78
C GLN A 139 12.55 6.46 -9.92
N LYS A 140 13.25 5.74 -10.81
CA LYS A 140 12.60 4.94 -11.85
C LYS A 140 11.69 3.91 -11.21
N GLN A 141 10.47 3.81 -11.72
CA GLN A 141 9.47 2.85 -11.28
C GLN A 141 9.41 1.66 -12.25
N PHE A 142 8.89 0.53 -11.77
CA PHE A 142 8.57 -0.59 -12.64
C PHE A 142 7.50 -0.20 -13.66
N VAL A 143 7.63 -0.73 -14.88
CA VAL A 143 6.61 -0.49 -15.91
C VAL A 143 5.33 -1.28 -15.57
N PRO A 144 4.15 -0.70 -15.80
CA PRO A 144 2.86 -1.37 -15.48
C PRO A 144 2.73 -2.78 -16.06
N ARG A 145 3.27 -3.02 -17.25
CA ARG A 145 3.27 -4.36 -17.90
C ARG A 145 3.98 -5.44 -17.08
N SER A 146 4.91 -5.08 -16.20
CA SER A 146 5.62 -6.05 -15.35
C SER A 146 4.71 -6.64 -14.27
N PHE A 147 3.61 -5.97 -13.91
CA PHE A 147 2.67 -6.46 -12.90
C PHE A 147 1.64 -7.45 -13.46
N ASN A 148 1.57 -7.63 -14.78
CA ASN A 148 0.66 -8.58 -15.40
C ASN A 148 1.13 -10.04 -15.28
N LYS A 149 2.40 -10.25 -14.91
CA LYS A 149 2.93 -11.58 -14.63
C LYS A 149 2.68 -11.93 -13.17
N HIS A 150 1.68 -12.72 -12.91
CA HIS A 150 1.36 -13.23 -11.58
C HIS A 150 0.77 -14.63 -11.68
N LEU A 151 0.97 -15.41 -10.65
CA LEU A 151 0.33 -16.71 -10.46
C LEU A 151 -0.82 -16.52 -9.45
N LEU A 152 -2.04 -16.79 -9.88
CA LEU A 152 -3.21 -16.81 -9.01
C LEU A 152 -3.64 -18.25 -8.77
N VAL A 153 -3.66 -18.67 -7.53
CA VAL A 153 -4.18 -19.97 -7.09
C VAL A 153 -5.37 -19.74 -6.18
N LYS A 154 -6.51 -20.33 -6.49
CA LYS A 154 -7.74 -20.20 -5.71
C LYS A 154 -7.96 -21.43 -4.84
N LEU A 155 -8.53 -21.22 -3.67
CA LEU A 155 -8.91 -22.31 -2.78
C LEU A 155 -9.90 -23.26 -3.50
N GLY A 156 -9.60 -24.58 -3.47
CA GLY A 156 -10.40 -25.60 -4.14
C GLY A 156 -10.12 -25.76 -5.64
N GLU A 157 -9.15 -25.03 -6.19
CA GLU A 157 -8.71 -25.20 -7.59
C GLU A 157 -7.73 -26.37 -7.67
N GLU A 158 -7.96 -27.30 -8.60
CA GLU A 158 -7.03 -28.37 -8.92
C GLU A 158 -6.07 -27.91 -10.01
N ARG A 159 -4.76 -28.01 -9.75
CA ARG A 159 -3.69 -27.71 -10.70
C ARG A 159 -2.58 -28.72 -10.60
N GLU A 160 -1.96 -29.00 -11.74
CA GLU A 160 -0.75 -29.80 -11.78
C GLU A 160 0.40 -29.09 -11.05
N GLN A 161 1.05 -29.79 -10.13
CA GLN A 161 2.14 -29.26 -9.32
C GLN A 161 3.29 -28.72 -10.18
N GLN A 162 3.59 -29.40 -11.30
CA GLN A 162 4.65 -28.99 -12.22
C GLN A 162 4.36 -27.65 -12.89
N ASP A 163 3.10 -27.36 -13.21
CA ASP A 163 2.70 -26.07 -13.82
C ASP A 163 2.86 -24.91 -12.85
N ILE A 164 2.55 -25.14 -11.57
CA ILE A 164 2.77 -24.14 -10.52
C ILE A 164 4.26 -23.86 -10.35
N ILE A 165 5.09 -24.91 -10.29
CA ILE A 165 6.55 -24.78 -10.18
C ILE A 165 7.14 -24.03 -11.38
N ALA A 166 6.75 -24.40 -12.60
CA ALA A 166 7.21 -23.73 -13.82
C ALA A 166 6.82 -22.24 -13.84
N SER A 167 5.63 -21.94 -13.36
CA SER A 167 5.15 -20.56 -13.22
C SER A 167 5.97 -19.77 -12.19
N LEU A 168 6.27 -20.35 -11.03
CA LEU A 168 7.10 -19.72 -10.00
C LEU A 168 8.52 -19.44 -10.51
N VAL A 169 9.15 -20.41 -11.19
CA VAL A 169 10.48 -20.22 -11.81
C VAL A 169 10.43 -19.12 -12.87
N THR A 170 9.40 -19.09 -13.70
CA THR A 170 9.21 -18.02 -14.71
C THR A 170 9.02 -16.65 -14.07
N LEU A 171 8.42 -16.58 -12.88
CA LEU A 171 8.28 -15.37 -12.09
C LEU A 171 9.57 -14.97 -11.36
N GLY A 172 10.61 -15.79 -11.43
CA GLY A 172 11.91 -15.50 -10.80
C GLY A 172 12.05 -16.01 -9.38
N TYR A 173 11.15 -16.89 -8.92
CA TYR A 173 11.32 -17.53 -7.62
C TYR A 173 12.43 -18.58 -7.66
N GLU A 174 13.21 -18.65 -6.60
CA GLU A 174 14.27 -19.63 -6.40
C GLU A 174 13.76 -20.84 -5.60
N ARG A 175 14.08 -22.03 -6.08
CA ARG A 175 13.75 -23.25 -5.33
C ARG A 175 14.79 -23.52 -4.26
N THR A 176 14.36 -23.65 -3.02
CA THR A 176 15.20 -23.92 -1.84
C THR A 176 14.69 -25.16 -1.08
N ALA A 177 15.55 -25.71 -0.21
CA ALA A 177 15.12 -26.81 0.66
C ALA A 177 14.15 -26.35 1.75
N GLN A 178 14.31 -25.12 2.22
CA GLN A 178 13.46 -24.44 3.19
C GLN A 178 13.32 -22.98 2.77
N VAL A 179 12.12 -22.43 2.92
CA VAL A 179 11.84 -21.04 2.55
C VAL A 179 12.21 -20.12 3.71
N ASP A 180 13.17 -19.23 3.48
CA ASP A 180 13.70 -18.29 4.48
C ASP A 180 13.57 -16.82 4.05
N ALA A 181 13.36 -16.56 2.76
CA ALA A 181 13.33 -15.21 2.21
C ALA A 181 12.28 -15.06 1.09
N ILE A 182 11.88 -13.80 0.85
CA ILE A 182 10.99 -13.42 -0.24
C ILE A 182 11.58 -13.85 -1.59
N GLY A 183 10.74 -14.40 -2.47
CA GLY A 183 11.15 -14.89 -3.79
C GLY A 183 11.65 -16.32 -3.77
N GLN A 184 11.46 -17.06 -2.68
CA GLN A 184 11.80 -18.47 -2.55
C GLN A 184 10.55 -19.35 -2.53
N PHE A 185 10.71 -20.59 -2.98
CA PHE A 185 9.74 -21.65 -2.78
C PHE A 185 10.40 -22.97 -2.44
N SER A 186 9.70 -23.81 -1.70
CA SER A 186 10.13 -25.15 -1.32
C SER A 186 9.01 -26.15 -1.61
N LEU A 187 9.40 -27.32 -2.08
CA LEU A 187 8.50 -28.43 -2.31
C LEU A 187 8.91 -29.62 -1.44
N ARG A 188 8.01 -30.07 -0.57
CA ARG A 188 8.20 -31.22 0.32
C ARG A 188 7.00 -32.16 0.18
N GLY A 189 7.16 -33.20 -0.62
CA GLY A 189 6.04 -34.07 -1.01
C GLY A 189 4.99 -33.26 -1.76
N ASP A 190 3.76 -33.25 -1.24
CA ASP A 190 2.62 -32.52 -1.83
C ASP A 190 2.45 -31.10 -1.25
N ILE A 191 3.37 -30.66 -0.40
CA ILE A 191 3.32 -29.33 0.24
C ILE A 191 4.25 -28.38 -0.51
N LEU A 192 3.69 -27.30 -1.00
CA LEU A 192 4.40 -26.20 -1.62
C LEU A 192 4.38 -24.97 -0.71
N ASP A 193 5.54 -24.58 -0.18
CA ASP A 193 5.74 -23.38 0.57
C ASP A 193 6.26 -22.28 -0.37
N VAL A 194 5.70 -21.07 -0.30
CA VAL A 194 6.09 -19.92 -1.13
C VAL A 194 6.15 -18.68 -0.25
N PHE A 195 7.21 -17.87 -0.39
CA PHE A 195 7.38 -16.64 0.37
C PHE A 195 7.70 -15.45 -0.51
#